data_e0bc38c8260cd05f528ad2e8ffb94fdd
#
_entry.id   e0bc38c8260cd05f528ad2e8ffb94fdd
#
_cell.length_a   1.000
_cell.length_b   1.000
_cell.length_c   1.000
_cell.angle_alpha   90.00
_cell.angle_beta   90.00
_cell.angle_gamma   90.00
#
_symmetry.space_group_name_H-M   'P 1'
#
loop_
_entity.id
_entity.type
_entity.pdbx_description
1 polymer ?
#
loop_
_entity_poly.entity_id
_entity_poly.type
_entity_poly.pdbx_seq_one_letter_code
_entity_poly.pdbx_strand_id
1 'polypeptide(L)'
;MSAAGARLGRQPSQRARSRRAAWLITGGLAVGLVLLIAPFVWMLLASFKSTPELASRPPTWIPHHPTRANYRELFAELDFARYFANSAVVAGFVTVANLVFCSMLGYALAKLRFPGRRLLFALVLGTLLVPSTVTLVPMFVLMSRLNLVNSFPALILPFAAGPFGVFLMRQFMLQIPDELLDAGRVDGAGEFYLFWRVAMPLCGPALATLGILTFLASWNNFIWPLVVTTDQDMFTLPVALANFATDPNHPEPGVLMAGSAVLVLPILAVFLVLQRFFTQGIAMTGLKG
;
A
#
# COMPACT_ATOMS: atom_id res chain seq x y z
N MET A 1 28.08 -62.36 -39.52
CA MET A 1 28.06 -60.89 -39.66
C MET A 1 26.90 -60.37 -38.81
N SER A 2 27.26 -59.84 -37.64
CA SER A 2 26.31 -59.50 -36.59
C SER A 2 25.96 -58.02 -36.70
N ALA A 3 24.67 -57.69 -36.80
CA ALA A 3 24.16 -56.32 -36.74
C ALA A 3 23.74 -56.02 -35.31
N ALA A 4 24.57 -55.28 -34.59
CA ALA A 4 24.27 -54.76 -33.24
C ALA A 4 23.21 -53.64 -33.33
N GLY A 5 21.96 -53.94 -32.91
CA GLY A 5 20.89 -52.96 -32.77
C GLY A 5 21.13 -52.02 -31.59
N ALA A 6 21.61 -50.83 -31.86
CA ALA A 6 21.68 -49.75 -30.88
C ALA A 6 20.27 -49.33 -30.42
N ARG A 7 19.92 -49.70 -29.19
CA ARG A 7 18.71 -49.16 -28.51
C ARG A 7 18.98 -47.69 -28.16
N LEU A 8 18.49 -46.78 -29.03
CA LEU A 8 18.39 -45.36 -28.73
C LEU A 8 17.41 -45.17 -27.57
N GLY A 9 17.95 -44.95 -26.37
CA GLY A 9 17.19 -44.58 -25.22
C GLY A 9 16.40 -43.27 -25.52
N ARG A 10 15.09 -43.34 -25.56
CA ARG A 10 14.21 -42.17 -25.73
C ARG A 10 14.48 -41.22 -24.57
N GLN A 11 15.23 -40.16 -24.82
CA GLN A 11 15.31 -39.04 -23.88
C GLN A 11 13.88 -38.47 -23.68
N PRO A 12 13.43 -38.28 -22.43
CA PRO A 12 12.10 -37.66 -22.19
C PRO A 12 12.08 -36.31 -22.88
N SER A 13 11.08 -36.10 -23.74
CA SER A 13 10.95 -34.91 -24.57
C SER A 13 11.07 -33.65 -23.67
N GLN A 14 11.80 -32.64 -24.11
CA GLN A 14 11.98 -31.37 -23.39
C GLN A 14 10.63 -30.78 -22.92
N ARG A 15 9.54 -31.02 -23.66
CA ARG A 15 8.17 -30.66 -23.30
C ARG A 15 7.63 -31.38 -22.05
N ALA A 16 8.02 -32.62 -21.77
CA ALA A 16 7.60 -33.35 -20.58
C ALA A 16 8.35 -32.85 -19.32
N ARG A 17 9.61 -32.49 -19.48
CA ARG A 17 10.42 -31.86 -18.40
C ARG A 17 9.91 -30.46 -18.05
N SER A 18 9.58 -29.64 -19.05
CA SER A 18 9.02 -28.30 -18.84
C SER A 18 7.64 -28.34 -18.18
N ARG A 19 6.79 -29.31 -18.54
CA ARG A 19 5.47 -29.50 -17.88
C ARG A 19 5.61 -29.91 -16.41
N ARG A 20 6.49 -30.83 -16.07
CA ARG A 20 6.76 -31.23 -14.67
C ARG A 20 7.31 -30.08 -13.84
N ALA A 21 8.27 -29.32 -14.39
CA ALA A 21 8.79 -28.14 -13.74
C ALA A 21 7.71 -27.07 -13.52
N ALA A 22 6.84 -26.83 -14.50
CA ALA A 22 5.71 -25.92 -14.36
C ALA A 22 4.73 -26.36 -13.25
N TRP A 23 4.40 -27.65 -13.17
CA TRP A 23 3.53 -28.18 -12.10
C TRP A 23 4.19 -28.06 -10.71
N LEU A 24 5.48 -28.29 -10.59
CA LEU A 24 6.20 -28.13 -9.33
C LEU A 24 6.25 -26.66 -8.89
N ILE A 25 6.51 -25.76 -9.83
CA ILE A 25 6.49 -24.30 -9.56
C ILE A 25 5.07 -23.85 -9.17
N THR A 26 4.06 -24.25 -9.93
CA THR A 26 2.66 -23.89 -9.61
C THR A 26 2.22 -24.48 -8.28
N GLY A 27 2.59 -25.71 -7.97
CA GLY A 27 2.32 -26.34 -6.68
C GLY A 27 3.01 -25.61 -5.52
N GLY A 28 4.28 -25.27 -5.69
CA GLY A 28 5.04 -24.46 -4.71
C GLY A 28 4.42 -23.07 -4.48
N LEU A 29 4.02 -22.40 -5.56
CA LEU A 29 3.31 -21.12 -5.47
C LEU A 29 1.96 -21.24 -4.78
N ALA A 30 1.20 -22.29 -5.07
CA ALA A 30 -0.10 -22.55 -4.44
C ALA A 30 0.06 -22.80 -2.91
N VAL A 31 1.03 -23.61 -2.51
CA VAL A 31 1.36 -23.83 -1.09
C VAL A 31 1.78 -22.52 -0.43
N GLY A 32 2.67 -21.76 -1.04
CA GLY A 32 3.07 -20.44 -0.54
C GLY A 32 1.88 -19.49 -0.37
N LEU A 33 0.97 -19.46 -1.34
CA LEU A 33 -0.24 -18.64 -1.28
C LEU A 33 -1.15 -19.06 -0.12
N VAL A 34 -1.37 -20.37 0.07
CA VAL A 34 -2.18 -20.89 1.18
C VAL A 34 -1.58 -20.50 2.52
N LEU A 35 -0.26 -20.64 2.69
CA LEU A 35 0.43 -20.25 3.93
C LEU A 35 0.34 -18.74 4.20
N LEU A 36 0.40 -17.90 3.17
CA LEU A 36 0.25 -16.45 3.29
C LEU A 36 -1.18 -16.03 3.64
N ILE A 37 -2.19 -16.72 3.11
CA ILE A 37 -3.60 -16.40 3.34
C ILE A 37 -4.10 -16.98 4.67
N ALA A 38 -3.54 -18.09 5.13
CA ALA A 38 -4.00 -18.81 6.33
C ALA A 38 -4.20 -17.92 7.58
N PRO A 39 -3.27 -17.01 7.95
CA PRO A 39 -3.47 -16.15 9.11
C PRO A 39 -4.65 -15.17 8.94
N PHE A 40 -4.91 -14.68 7.72
CA PHE A 40 -6.05 -13.80 7.44
C PHE A 40 -7.37 -14.54 7.50
N VAL A 41 -7.41 -15.77 6.97
CA VAL A 41 -8.59 -16.66 7.09
C VAL A 41 -8.85 -16.98 8.55
N TRP A 42 -7.80 -17.31 9.32
CA TRP A 42 -7.94 -17.57 10.74
C TRP A 42 -8.45 -16.34 11.50
N MET A 43 -7.92 -15.16 11.25
CA MET A 43 -8.39 -13.89 11.83
C MET A 43 -9.88 -13.65 11.52
N LEU A 44 -10.29 -13.87 10.26
CA LEU A 44 -11.68 -13.72 9.84
C LEU A 44 -12.59 -14.76 10.53
N LEU A 45 -12.18 -16.02 10.65
CA LEU A 45 -12.92 -17.04 11.37
C LEU A 45 -12.95 -16.76 12.88
N ALA A 46 -11.85 -16.28 13.44
CA ALA A 46 -11.72 -15.91 14.83
C ALA A 46 -12.66 -14.74 15.20
N SER A 47 -12.92 -13.81 14.30
CA SER A 47 -13.84 -12.70 14.53
C SER A 47 -15.29 -13.12 14.78
N PHE A 48 -15.66 -14.35 14.39
CA PHE A 48 -16.98 -14.94 14.65
C PHE A 48 -17.00 -15.90 15.85
N LYS A 49 -15.90 -16.02 16.60
CA LYS A 49 -15.83 -16.87 17.81
C LYS A 49 -16.19 -16.08 19.05
N SER A 50 -16.76 -16.79 20.03
CA SER A 50 -16.93 -16.23 21.37
C SER A 50 -15.61 -16.15 22.13
N THR A 51 -15.50 -15.27 23.11
CA THR A 51 -14.30 -15.10 23.95
C THR A 51 -13.86 -16.41 24.63
N PRO A 52 -14.76 -17.27 25.18
CA PRO A 52 -14.37 -18.57 25.70
C PRO A 52 -13.81 -19.52 24.64
N GLU A 53 -14.35 -19.49 23.42
CA GLU A 53 -13.84 -20.33 22.33
C GLU A 53 -12.45 -19.87 21.85
N LEU A 54 -12.19 -18.57 21.83
CA LEU A 54 -10.87 -18.02 21.50
C LEU A 54 -9.81 -18.38 22.54
N ALA A 55 -10.21 -18.50 23.82
CA ALA A 55 -9.34 -18.91 24.92
C ALA A 55 -9.16 -20.45 25.02
N SER A 56 -9.88 -21.24 24.24
CA SER A 56 -9.84 -22.70 24.28
C SER A 56 -8.49 -23.29 23.92
N ARG A 57 -8.10 -24.37 24.57
CA ARG A 57 -6.88 -25.12 24.27
C ARG A 57 -7.21 -26.58 24.04
N PRO A 58 -6.91 -27.20 22.90
CA PRO A 58 -6.21 -26.61 21.73
C PRO A 58 -7.06 -25.58 20.98
N PRO A 59 -6.44 -24.60 20.27
CA PRO A 59 -7.16 -23.61 19.47
C PRO A 59 -7.98 -24.29 18.36
N THR A 60 -9.22 -23.86 18.19
CA THR A 60 -10.06 -24.30 17.07
C THR A 60 -9.80 -23.47 15.83
N TRP A 61 -9.84 -24.06 14.63
CA TRP A 61 -9.73 -23.30 13.38
C TRP A 61 -11.07 -22.70 12.95
N ILE A 62 -12.12 -23.51 13.02
CA ILE A 62 -13.47 -23.14 12.59
C ILE A 62 -14.32 -22.88 13.84
N PRO A 63 -15.12 -21.80 13.87
CA PRO A 63 -16.02 -21.53 15.00
C PRO A 63 -17.07 -22.63 15.14
N HIS A 64 -17.23 -23.18 16.35
CA HIS A 64 -18.25 -24.20 16.66
C HIS A 64 -19.64 -23.54 16.77
N HIS A 65 -19.70 -22.34 17.33
CA HIS A 65 -20.91 -21.55 17.48
C HIS A 65 -20.66 -20.13 16.94
N PRO A 66 -20.78 -19.90 15.60
CA PRO A 66 -20.53 -18.60 15.03
C PRO A 66 -21.44 -17.52 15.63
N THR A 67 -20.84 -16.45 16.12
CA THR A 67 -21.55 -15.30 16.70
C THR A 67 -21.21 -14.02 15.97
N ARG A 68 -22.15 -13.07 15.97
CA ARG A 68 -21.93 -11.69 15.50
C ARG A 68 -21.77 -10.71 16.67
N ALA A 69 -21.66 -11.22 17.90
CA ALA A 69 -21.55 -10.39 19.09
C ALA A 69 -20.35 -9.44 19.02
N ASN A 70 -19.18 -9.94 18.59
CA ASN A 70 -17.96 -9.14 18.45
C ASN A 70 -18.13 -7.93 17.52
N TYR A 71 -18.83 -8.09 16.40
CA TYR A 71 -19.12 -6.97 15.50
C TYR A 71 -20.13 -6.00 16.10
N ARG A 72 -21.16 -6.51 16.81
CA ARG A 72 -22.14 -5.63 17.47
C ARG A 72 -21.46 -4.79 18.55
N GLU A 73 -20.61 -5.39 19.35
CA GLU A 73 -19.84 -4.73 20.40
C GLU A 73 -18.84 -3.71 19.80
N LEU A 74 -18.10 -4.09 18.74
CA LEU A 74 -17.22 -3.20 18.01
C LEU A 74 -17.93 -1.90 17.58
N PHE A 75 -19.16 -2.01 17.08
CA PHE A 75 -19.92 -0.84 16.61
C PHE A 75 -20.70 -0.12 17.71
N ALA A 76 -20.92 -0.77 18.88
CA ALA A 76 -21.64 -0.18 19.99
C ALA A 76 -20.72 0.56 20.98
N GLU A 77 -19.54 0.00 21.28
CA GLU A 77 -18.62 0.53 22.29
C GLU A 77 -17.57 1.47 21.71
N LEU A 78 -17.16 1.23 20.46
CA LEU A 78 -16.24 2.12 19.76
C LEU A 78 -17.02 3.07 18.87
N ASP A 79 -16.64 4.35 18.83
CA ASP A 79 -17.09 5.27 17.77
C ASP A 79 -16.40 4.89 16.44
N PHE A 80 -16.65 3.62 16.05
CA PHE A 80 -15.99 2.97 14.91
C PHE A 80 -16.18 3.76 13.61
N ALA A 81 -17.38 4.32 13.41
CA ALA A 81 -17.68 5.09 12.21
C ALA A 81 -16.78 6.32 12.12
N ARG A 82 -16.52 7.01 13.23
CA ARG A 82 -15.62 8.16 13.30
C ARG A 82 -14.18 7.76 13.04
N TYR A 83 -13.67 6.73 13.70
CA TYR A 83 -12.29 6.27 13.51
C TYR A 83 -12.02 5.78 12.10
N PHE A 84 -13.00 5.08 11.51
CA PHE A 84 -12.95 4.68 10.11
C PHE A 84 -12.95 5.91 9.17
N ALA A 85 -13.84 6.88 9.42
CA ALA A 85 -13.88 8.12 8.64
C ALA A 85 -12.59 8.92 8.77
N ASN A 86 -12.02 9.06 9.98
CA ASN A 86 -10.74 9.72 10.19
C ASN A 86 -9.62 9.04 9.37
N SER A 87 -9.52 7.70 9.43
CA SER A 87 -8.56 6.97 8.62
C SER A 87 -8.78 7.15 7.12
N ALA A 88 -10.03 7.12 6.65
CA ALA A 88 -10.36 7.30 5.25
C ALA A 88 -10.04 8.73 4.76
N VAL A 89 -10.35 9.74 5.56
CA VAL A 89 -10.01 11.14 5.27
C VAL A 89 -8.49 11.31 5.20
N VAL A 90 -7.76 10.86 6.22
CA VAL A 90 -6.29 10.99 6.25
C VAL A 90 -5.65 10.25 5.08
N ALA A 91 -5.97 8.97 4.89
CA ALA A 91 -5.40 8.17 3.80
C ALA A 91 -5.78 8.71 2.42
N GLY A 92 -7.02 9.17 2.25
CA GLY A 92 -7.50 9.79 1.00
C GLY A 92 -6.74 11.07 0.68
N PHE A 93 -6.67 12.01 1.61
CA PHE A 93 -5.98 13.29 1.40
C PHE A 93 -4.47 13.11 1.20
N VAL A 94 -3.81 12.26 1.99
CA VAL A 94 -2.38 11.95 1.81
C VAL A 94 -2.13 11.33 0.43
N THR A 95 -3.00 10.43 -0.02
CA THR A 95 -2.87 9.80 -1.34
C THR A 95 -3.04 10.81 -2.45
N VAL A 96 -4.09 11.63 -2.42
CA VAL A 96 -4.33 12.66 -3.43
C VAL A 96 -3.19 13.68 -3.45
N ALA A 97 -2.74 14.13 -2.29
CA ALA A 97 -1.61 15.06 -2.18
C ALA A 97 -0.33 14.47 -2.79
N ASN A 98 -0.01 13.19 -2.52
CA ASN A 98 1.14 12.52 -3.15
C ASN A 98 0.99 12.40 -4.66
N LEU A 99 -0.20 12.00 -5.15
CA LEU A 99 -0.44 11.92 -6.60
C LEU A 99 -0.22 13.25 -7.29
N VAL A 100 -0.62 14.35 -6.67
CA VAL A 100 -0.45 15.69 -7.23
C VAL A 100 0.99 16.18 -7.06
N PHE A 101 1.47 16.31 -5.83
CA PHE A 101 2.74 16.96 -5.53
C PHE A 101 3.95 16.15 -6.00
N CYS A 102 3.94 14.82 -5.81
CA CYS A 102 5.04 13.98 -6.28
C CYS A 102 5.09 13.95 -7.82
N SER A 103 3.93 13.99 -8.49
CA SER A 103 3.90 14.06 -9.95
C SER A 103 4.39 15.41 -10.48
N MET A 104 3.99 16.51 -9.85
CA MET A 104 4.48 17.86 -10.23
C MET A 104 6.00 17.96 -10.03
N LEU A 105 6.52 17.50 -8.88
CA LEU A 105 7.95 17.48 -8.62
C LEU A 105 8.68 16.52 -9.56
N GLY A 106 8.11 15.34 -9.80
CA GLY A 106 8.64 14.37 -10.77
C GLY A 106 8.73 14.93 -12.17
N TYR A 107 7.68 15.63 -12.65
CA TYR A 107 7.67 16.32 -13.94
C TYR A 107 8.73 17.41 -14.02
N ALA A 108 8.77 18.29 -13.04
CA ALA A 108 9.76 19.37 -13.01
C ALA A 108 11.20 18.81 -13.04
N LEU A 109 11.47 17.76 -12.26
CA LEU A 109 12.76 17.09 -12.20
C LEU A 109 13.08 16.21 -13.43
N ALA A 110 12.10 15.83 -14.25
CA ALA A 110 12.30 15.04 -15.46
C ALA A 110 12.37 15.90 -16.71
N LYS A 111 11.47 16.87 -16.87
CA LYS A 111 11.19 17.56 -18.14
C LYS A 111 11.60 19.03 -18.18
N LEU A 112 11.64 19.70 -17.02
CA LEU A 112 12.04 21.10 -17.00
C LEU A 112 13.56 21.24 -16.89
N ARG A 113 14.09 22.30 -17.51
CA ARG A 113 15.51 22.66 -17.47
C ARG A 113 15.70 23.88 -16.58
N PHE A 114 16.28 23.69 -15.41
CA PHE A 114 16.60 24.76 -14.47
C PHE A 114 17.89 24.45 -13.70
N PRO A 115 18.61 25.51 -13.23
CA PRO A 115 19.83 25.31 -12.45
C PRO A 115 19.54 24.61 -11.13
N GLY A 116 20.44 23.71 -10.68
CA GLY A 116 20.26 22.98 -9.42
C GLY A 116 19.38 21.72 -9.48
N ARG A 117 18.74 21.39 -10.64
CA ARG A 117 17.88 20.21 -10.80
C ARG A 117 18.52 18.92 -10.29
N ARG A 118 19.82 18.70 -10.61
CA ARG A 118 20.53 17.48 -10.17
C ARG A 118 20.71 17.44 -8.66
N LEU A 119 21.04 18.59 -8.05
CA LEU A 119 21.20 18.71 -6.61
C LEU A 119 19.87 18.47 -5.88
N LEU A 120 18.78 19.09 -6.35
CA LEU A 120 17.45 18.85 -5.77
C LEU A 120 17.05 17.38 -5.85
N PHE A 121 17.30 16.70 -6.97
CA PHE A 121 17.02 15.29 -7.07
C PHE A 121 17.91 14.44 -6.14
N ALA A 122 19.19 14.78 -6.01
CA ALA A 122 20.09 14.13 -5.06
C ALA A 122 19.62 14.32 -3.61
N LEU A 123 19.11 15.49 -3.24
CA LEU A 123 18.51 15.73 -1.92
C LEU A 123 17.26 14.87 -1.70
N VAL A 124 16.36 14.76 -2.69
CA VAL A 124 15.20 13.86 -2.61
C VAL A 124 15.65 12.41 -2.38
N LEU A 125 16.68 11.93 -3.10
CA LEU A 125 17.22 10.58 -2.86
C LEU A 125 17.87 10.46 -1.49
N GLY A 126 18.56 11.50 -1.03
CA GLY A 126 19.16 11.54 0.30
C GLY A 126 18.14 11.38 1.42
N THR A 127 16.95 11.97 1.27
CA THR A 127 15.88 11.81 2.27
C THR A 127 15.33 10.39 2.36
N LEU A 128 15.45 9.56 1.30
CA LEU A 128 15.09 8.14 1.36
C LEU A 128 16.00 7.31 2.27
N LEU A 129 17.22 7.78 2.52
CA LEU A 129 18.18 7.10 3.39
C LEU A 129 17.94 7.41 4.88
N VAL A 130 17.13 8.42 5.18
CA VAL A 130 16.83 8.80 6.57
C VAL A 130 15.68 7.94 7.10
N PRO A 131 15.92 7.12 8.15
CA PRO A 131 14.85 6.33 8.74
C PRO A 131 13.73 7.24 9.30
N SER A 132 12.48 6.88 9.03
CA SER A 132 11.31 7.65 9.48
C SER A 132 11.22 7.78 11.01
N THR A 133 11.76 6.81 11.74
CA THR A 133 11.82 6.83 13.21
C THR A 133 12.71 7.95 13.75
N VAL A 134 13.77 8.33 13.04
CA VAL A 134 14.66 9.44 13.42
C VAL A 134 13.96 10.79 13.28
N THR A 135 13.09 10.93 12.29
CA THR A 135 12.36 12.18 12.03
C THR A 135 11.11 12.35 12.89
N LEU A 136 10.70 11.32 13.64
CA LEU A 136 9.46 11.31 14.42
C LEU A 136 9.42 12.47 15.43
N VAL A 137 10.45 12.59 16.29
CA VAL A 137 10.51 13.63 17.33
C VAL A 137 10.63 15.04 16.74
N PRO A 138 11.55 15.32 15.79
CA PRO A 138 11.61 16.62 15.13
C PRO A 138 10.29 17.02 14.46
N MET A 139 9.60 16.08 13.84
CA MET A 139 8.32 16.31 13.18
C MET A 139 7.21 16.65 14.19
N PHE A 140 7.16 15.93 15.33
CA PHE A 140 6.23 16.25 16.41
C PHE A 140 6.49 17.67 16.96
N VAL A 141 7.74 18.02 17.24
CA VAL A 141 8.12 19.37 17.69
C VAL A 141 7.69 20.44 16.69
N LEU A 142 7.85 20.19 15.39
CA LEU A 142 7.39 21.10 14.35
C LEU A 142 5.88 21.28 14.39
N MET A 143 5.11 20.19 14.43
CA MET A 143 3.63 20.26 14.49
C MET A 143 3.16 20.95 15.77
N SER A 144 3.84 20.72 16.90
CA SER A 144 3.55 21.40 18.17
C SER A 144 3.81 22.92 18.10
N ARG A 145 4.93 23.34 17.52
CA ARG A 145 5.24 24.77 17.34
C ARG A 145 4.26 25.47 16.38
N LEU A 146 3.68 24.75 15.43
CA LEU A 146 2.67 25.26 14.52
C LEU A 146 1.25 25.21 15.10
N ASN A 147 1.08 24.75 16.35
CA ASN A 147 -0.22 24.54 17.00
C ASN A 147 -1.17 23.62 16.18
N LEU A 148 -0.60 22.60 15.51
CA LEU A 148 -1.35 21.65 14.68
C LEU A 148 -1.57 20.30 15.36
N VAL A 149 -0.98 20.05 16.54
CA VAL A 149 -1.19 18.80 17.29
C VAL A 149 -2.68 18.55 17.46
N ASN A 150 -3.08 17.27 17.37
CA ASN A 150 -4.46 16.84 17.48
C ASN A 150 -5.38 17.41 16.38
N SER A 151 -4.91 17.42 15.14
CA SER A 151 -5.68 17.93 13.99
C SER A 151 -5.42 17.14 12.71
N PHE A 152 -6.35 17.17 11.75
CA PHE A 152 -6.14 16.59 10.42
C PHE A 152 -4.92 17.14 9.68
N PRO A 153 -4.60 18.46 9.71
CA PRO A 153 -3.36 18.95 9.13
C PRO A 153 -2.10 18.27 9.68
N ALA A 154 -2.03 17.99 10.98
CA ALA A 154 -0.90 17.29 11.55
C ALA A 154 -0.77 15.84 11.07
N LEU A 155 -1.90 15.18 10.78
CA LEU A 155 -1.92 13.82 10.23
C LEU A 155 -1.57 13.77 8.73
N ILE A 156 -1.84 14.84 7.97
CA ILE A 156 -1.76 14.86 6.51
C ILE A 156 -0.50 15.56 5.99
N LEU A 157 -0.18 16.77 6.48
CA LEU A 157 0.87 17.62 5.91
C LEU A 157 2.26 16.97 5.88
N PRO A 158 2.72 16.25 6.93
CA PRO A 158 4.03 15.61 6.91
C PRO A 158 4.21 14.58 5.81
N PHE A 159 3.10 14.02 5.33
CA PHE A 159 3.09 12.95 4.32
C PHE A 159 2.53 13.39 2.96
N ALA A 160 2.27 14.68 2.77
CA ALA A 160 1.67 15.21 1.54
C ALA A 160 2.53 15.00 0.28
N ALA A 161 3.84 14.87 0.43
CA ALA A 161 4.76 14.56 -0.66
C ALA A 161 5.89 13.64 -0.16
N GLY A 162 5.86 12.38 -0.56
CA GLY A 162 6.88 11.40 -0.19
C GLY A 162 8.04 11.34 -1.20
N PRO A 163 9.30 11.22 -0.75
CA PRO A 163 10.47 11.18 -1.65
C PRO A 163 10.44 9.99 -2.61
N PHE A 164 9.92 8.85 -2.18
CA PHE A 164 9.70 7.69 -3.05
C PHE A 164 8.73 8.02 -4.21
N GLY A 165 7.65 8.74 -3.92
CA GLY A 165 6.68 9.15 -4.93
C GLY A 165 7.31 10.07 -5.99
N VAL A 166 8.13 11.04 -5.55
CA VAL A 166 8.88 11.94 -6.47
C VAL A 166 9.84 11.13 -7.34
N PHE A 167 10.60 10.21 -6.76
CA PHE A 167 11.50 9.33 -7.49
C PHE A 167 10.74 8.49 -8.52
N LEU A 168 9.67 7.80 -8.11
CA LEU A 168 8.86 6.95 -8.98
C LEU A 168 8.31 7.74 -10.18
N MET A 169 7.64 8.85 -9.90
CA MET A 169 7.04 9.68 -10.95
C MET A 169 8.08 10.25 -11.90
N ARG A 170 9.23 10.70 -11.39
CA ARG A 170 10.32 11.15 -12.24
C ARG A 170 10.82 10.05 -13.18
N GLN A 171 11.01 8.80 -12.69
CA GLN A 171 11.48 7.70 -13.53
C GLN A 171 10.50 7.38 -14.67
N PHE A 172 9.20 7.41 -14.41
CA PHE A 172 8.20 7.21 -15.45
C PHE A 172 8.13 8.39 -16.43
N MET A 173 8.19 9.61 -15.94
CA MET A 173 8.14 10.81 -16.80
C MET A 173 9.36 10.94 -17.68
N LEU A 174 10.53 10.41 -17.29
CA LEU A 174 11.71 10.35 -18.16
C LEU A 174 11.50 9.46 -19.40
N GLN A 175 10.57 8.50 -19.34
CA GLN A 175 10.27 7.60 -20.47
C GLN A 175 9.33 8.23 -21.51
N ILE A 176 8.67 9.34 -21.18
CA ILE A 176 7.83 10.08 -22.13
C ILE A 176 8.75 10.75 -23.15
N PRO A 177 8.56 10.55 -24.48
CA PRO A 177 9.34 11.24 -25.51
C PRO A 177 9.21 12.76 -25.39
N ASP A 178 10.34 13.49 -25.47
CA ASP A 178 10.34 14.95 -25.36
C ASP A 178 9.62 15.59 -26.54
N GLU A 179 9.63 14.93 -27.71
CA GLU A 179 8.95 15.39 -28.95
C GLU A 179 7.45 15.62 -28.73
N LEU A 180 6.80 14.84 -27.87
CA LEU A 180 5.37 15.02 -27.53
C LEU A 180 5.12 16.34 -26.79
N LEU A 181 6.03 16.72 -25.91
CA LEU A 181 5.93 17.93 -25.11
C LEU A 181 6.37 19.16 -25.98
N ASP A 182 7.39 18.97 -26.83
CA ASP A 182 7.88 20.00 -27.70
C ASP A 182 6.86 20.40 -28.79
N ALA A 183 6.13 19.43 -29.34
CA ALA A 183 5.01 19.73 -30.24
C ALA A 183 3.95 20.62 -29.55
N GLY A 184 3.55 20.27 -28.29
CA GLY A 184 2.63 21.14 -27.56
C GLY A 184 3.19 22.53 -27.25
N ARG A 185 4.51 22.67 -27.01
CA ARG A 185 5.16 23.99 -26.82
C ARG A 185 5.12 24.83 -28.09
N VAL A 186 5.33 24.18 -29.24
CA VAL A 186 5.22 24.86 -30.56
C VAL A 186 3.79 25.36 -30.79
N ASP A 187 2.78 24.58 -30.35
CA ASP A 187 1.37 24.97 -30.40
C ASP A 187 0.98 26.03 -29.33
N GLY A 188 1.95 26.53 -28.54
CA GLY A 188 1.75 27.57 -27.55
C GLY A 188 1.22 27.09 -26.19
N ALA A 189 1.20 25.76 -25.92
CA ALA A 189 0.77 25.22 -24.65
C ALA A 189 1.78 25.52 -23.53
N GLY A 190 1.29 26.02 -22.40
CA GLY A 190 2.12 26.21 -21.20
C GLY A 190 2.48 24.93 -20.50
N GLU A 191 3.55 24.92 -19.69
CA GLU A 191 4.05 23.72 -18.99
C GLU A 191 3.01 23.07 -18.06
N PHE A 192 2.15 23.86 -17.43
CA PHE A 192 1.09 23.34 -16.57
C PHE A 192 0.02 22.57 -17.37
N TYR A 193 -0.31 23.05 -18.58
CA TYR A 193 -1.21 22.35 -19.50
C TYR A 193 -0.58 21.03 -19.97
N LEU A 194 0.71 21.07 -20.38
CA LEU A 194 1.45 19.89 -20.81
C LEU A 194 1.56 18.86 -19.69
N PHE A 195 1.77 19.29 -18.45
CA PHE A 195 1.76 18.39 -17.30
C PHE A 195 0.42 17.66 -17.15
N TRP A 196 -0.70 18.41 -17.06
CA TRP A 196 -2.00 17.81 -16.76
C TRP A 196 -2.63 17.07 -17.94
N ARG A 197 -2.45 17.56 -19.17
CA ARG A 197 -3.13 17.03 -20.35
C ARG A 197 -2.31 16.04 -21.16
N VAL A 198 -0.99 16.06 -21.02
CA VAL A 198 -0.09 15.18 -21.78
C VAL A 198 0.64 14.22 -20.84
N ALA A 199 1.43 14.72 -19.90
CA ALA A 199 2.30 13.89 -19.08
C ALA A 199 1.53 13.01 -18.09
N MET A 200 0.58 13.58 -17.34
CA MET A 200 -0.19 12.83 -16.30
C MET A 200 -0.98 11.64 -16.87
N PRO A 201 -1.75 11.77 -17.96
CA PRO A 201 -2.46 10.64 -18.54
C PRO A 201 -1.56 9.50 -19.01
N LEU A 202 -0.36 9.82 -19.51
CA LEU A 202 0.63 8.83 -19.96
C LEU A 202 1.28 8.08 -18.77
N CYS A 203 1.24 8.62 -17.57
CA CYS A 203 1.78 8.01 -16.36
C CYS A 203 0.75 7.15 -15.57
N GLY A 204 -0.36 6.76 -16.19
CA GLY A 204 -1.44 6.01 -15.52
C GLY A 204 -0.97 4.84 -14.65
N PRO A 205 -0.12 3.91 -15.14
CA PRO A 205 0.41 2.80 -14.32
C PRO A 205 1.24 3.26 -13.13
N ALA A 206 2.05 4.31 -13.29
CA ALA A 206 2.85 4.88 -12.19
C ALA A 206 1.97 5.53 -11.13
N LEU A 207 0.95 6.29 -11.56
CA LEU A 207 -0.03 6.91 -10.68
C LEU A 207 -0.81 5.86 -9.87
N ALA A 208 -1.24 4.78 -10.51
CA ALA A 208 -1.90 3.69 -9.80
C ALA A 208 -0.98 3.04 -8.77
N THR A 209 0.28 2.79 -9.13
CA THR A 209 1.28 2.24 -8.20
C THR A 209 1.52 3.18 -7.02
N LEU A 210 1.75 4.46 -7.29
CA LEU A 210 1.94 5.48 -6.24
C LEU A 210 0.70 5.57 -5.33
N GLY A 211 -0.50 5.62 -5.93
CA GLY A 211 -1.75 5.71 -5.19
C GLY A 211 -1.96 4.54 -4.24
N ILE A 212 -1.77 3.29 -4.70
CA ILE A 212 -1.90 2.11 -3.86
C ILE A 212 -0.89 2.13 -2.71
N LEU A 213 0.40 2.34 -3.03
CA LEU A 213 1.45 2.29 -2.01
C LEU A 213 1.27 3.40 -0.96
N THR A 214 0.89 4.61 -1.39
CA THR A 214 0.63 5.72 -0.48
C THR A 214 -0.60 5.47 0.38
N PHE A 215 -1.69 4.99 -0.23
CA PHE A 215 -2.91 4.65 0.52
C PHE A 215 -2.63 3.58 1.57
N LEU A 216 -1.95 2.49 1.19
CA LEU A 216 -1.58 1.41 2.11
C LEU A 216 -0.70 1.91 3.27
N ALA A 217 0.31 2.72 2.96
CA ALA A 217 1.22 3.27 3.97
C ALA A 217 0.47 4.20 4.94
N SER A 218 -0.42 5.05 4.44
CA SER A 218 -1.20 5.99 5.25
C SER A 218 -2.30 5.28 6.05
N TRP A 219 -3.03 4.34 5.43
CA TRP A 219 -4.09 3.58 6.07
C TRP A 219 -3.59 2.74 7.25
N ASN A 220 -2.43 2.11 7.11
CA ASN A 220 -1.80 1.30 8.15
C ASN A 220 -0.88 2.11 9.09
N ASN A 221 -0.81 3.43 8.93
CA ASN A 221 0.06 4.24 9.78
C ASN A 221 -0.51 4.27 11.21
N PHE A 222 0.33 3.81 12.14
CA PHE A 222 -0.02 3.70 13.55
C PHE A 222 0.79 4.66 14.42
N ILE A 223 2.12 4.66 14.25
CA ILE A 223 3.04 5.35 15.16
C ILE A 223 2.82 6.87 15.14
N TRP A 224 2.70 7.46 13.95
CA TRP A 224 2.53 8.90 13.85
C TRP A 224 1.18 9.38 14.41
N PRO A 225 0.03 8.82 14.02
CA PRO A 225 -1.23 9.17 14.66
C PRO A 225 -1.23 8.96 16.17
N LEU A 226 -0.65 7.87 16.69
CA LEU A 226 -0.54 7.61 18.13
C LEU A 226 0.20 8.73 18.88
N VAL A 227 1.23 9.32 18.26
CA VAL A 227 2.04 10.37 18.89
C VAL A 227 1.39 11.75 18.77
N VAL A 228 0.69 12.03 17.66
CA VAL A 228 0.22 13.38 17.33
C VAL A 228 -1.24 13.65 17.68
N THR A 229 -2.04 12.61 17.97
CA THR A 229 -3.43 12.76 18.43
C THR A 229 -3.53 12.56 19.94
N THR A 230 -4.24 13.45 20.62
CA THR A 230 -4.45 13.42 22.08
C THR A 230 -5.89 13.08 22.43
N ASP A 231 -6.84 13.49 21.60
CA ASP A 231 -8.25 13.28 21.85
C ASP A 231 -8.76 12.05 21.05
N GLN A 232 -9.64 11.29 21.68
CA GLN A 232 -10.23 10.11 21.04
C GLN A 232 -10.93 10.43 19.72
N ASP A 233 -11.56 11.61 19.62
CA ASP A 233 -12.25 12.08 18.41
C ASP A 233 -11.34 12.15 17.18
N MET A 234 -10.04 12.28 17.37
CA MET A 234 -9.04 12.37 16.30
C MET A 234 -8.32 11.04 16.01
N PHE A 235 -8.61 9.99 16.76
CA PHE A 235 -7.95 8.71 16.54
C PHE A 235 -8.26 8.15 15.16
N THR A 236 -7.23 7.59 14.54
CA THR A 236 -7.38 6.74 13.37
C THR A 236 -7.75 5.32 13.80
N LEU A 237 -8.32 4.55 12.90
CA LEU A 237 -8.78 3.19 13.22
C LEU A 237 -7.69 2.27 13.79
N PRO A 238 -6.44 2.26 13.25
CA PRO A 238 -5.35 1.48 13.88
C PRO A 238 -5.05 1.90 15.32
N VAL A 239 -5.08 3.20 15.63
CA VAL A 239 -4.85 3.70 17.00
C VAL A 239 -5.98 3.32 17.93
N ALA A 240 -7.22 3.50 17.50
CA ALA A 240 -8.40 3.15 18.30
C ALA A 240 -8.44 1.64 18.62
N LEU A 241 -8.16 0.78 17.64
CA LEU A 241 -8.10 -0.67 17.85
C LEU A 241 -6.96 -1.08 18.78
N ALA A 242 -5.79 -0.43 18.69
CA ALA A 242 -4.68 -0.73 19.58
C ALA A 242 -4.97 -0.31 21.02
N ASN A 243 -5.59 0.86 21.22
CA ASN A 243 -6.00 1.32 22.55
C ASN A 243 -7.05 0.38 23.15
N PHE A 244 -8.04 -0.05 22.36
CA PHE A 244 -9.02 -1.03 22.79
C PHE A 244 -8.37 -2.38 23.17
N ALA A 245 -7.39 -2.84 22.37
CA ALA A 245 -6.69 -4.10 22.65
C ALA A 245 -5.84 -4.07 23.93
N THR A 246 -5.44 -2.89 24.39
CA THR A 246 -4.60 -2.71 25.59
C THR A 246 -5.39 -2.28 26.82
N ASP A 247 -6.70 -2.10 26.71
CA ASP A 247 -7.56 -1.75 27.84
C ASP A 247 -7.74 -2.99 28.75
N PRO A 248 -7.23 -2.96 30.00
CA PRO A 248 -7.34 -4.09 30.92
C PRO A 248 -8.78 -4.35 31.39
N ASN A 249 -9.69 -3.39 31.22
CA ASN A 249 -11.08 -3.51 31.64
C ASN A 249 -11.95 -4.20 30.57
N HIS A 250 -11.48 -4.28 29.33
CA HIS A 250 -12.19 -4.88 28.21
C HIS A 250 -11.30 -5.86 27.42
N PRO A 251 -10.89 -7.00 28.01
CA PRO A 251 -10.08 -8.00 27.33
C PRO A 251 -10.93 -8.81 26.32
N GLU A 252 -11.36 -8.15 25.24
CA GLU A 252 -12.24 -8.74 24.23
C GLU A 252 -11.47 -9.08 22.94
N PRO A 253 -10.74 -10.21 22.89
CA PRO A 253 -9.95 -10.59 21.71
C PRO A 253 -10.83 -10.81 20.45
N GLY A 254 -12.09 -11.16 20.63
CA GLY A 254 -13.03 -11.32 19.53
C GLY A 254 -13.36 -10.00 18.84
N VAL A 255 -13.54 -8.93 19.60
CA VAL A 255 -13.77 -7.57 19.08
C VAL A 255 -12.55 -7.06 18.34
N LEU A 256 -11.34 -7.31 18.87
CA LEU A 256 -10.09 -6.97 18.18
C LEU A 256 -9.96 -7.71 16.84
N MET A 257 -10.31 -9.01 16.78
CA MET A 257 -10.31 -9.77 15.53
C MET A 257 -11.34 -9.21 14.54
N ALA A 258 -12.53 -8.83 15.00
CA ALA A 258 -13.55 -8.21 14.18
C ALA A 258 -13.09 -6.85 13.62
N GLY A 259 -12.51 -5.99 14.46
CA GLY A 259 -11.95 -4.69 14.05
C GLY A 259 -10.82 -4.86 13.04
N SER A 260 -9.92 -5.80 13.28
CA SER A 260 -8.82 -6.12 12.35
C SER A 260 -9.35 -6.66 11.01
N ALA A 261 -10.40 -7.48 11.00
CA ALA A 261 -11.03 -7.96 9.78
C ALA A 261 -11.63 -6.80 8.96
N VAL A 262 -12.29 -5.84 9.61
CA VAL A 262 -12.84 -4.65 8.94
C VAL A 262 -11.73 -3.73 8.44
N LEU A 263 -10.62 -3.60 9.19
CA LEU A 263 -9.45 -2.79 8.78
C LEU A 263 -8.86 -3.25 7.43
N VAL A 264 -8.95 -4.54 7.11
CA VAL A 264 -8.42 -5.10 5.86
C VAL A 264 -9.32 -4.78 4.65
N LEU A 265 -10.62 -4.55 4.83
CA LEU A 265 -11.57 -4.37 3.72
C LEU A 265 -11.23 -3.21 2.78
N PRO A 266 -10.90 -1.98 3.24
CA PRO A 266 -10.54 -0.89 2.34
C PRO A 266 -9.26 -1.17 1.55
N ILE A 267 -8.30 -1.88 2.15
CA ILE A 267 -7.06 -2.30 1.48
C ILE A 267 -7.40 -3.22 0.30
N LEU A 268 -8.24 -4.23 0.55
CA LEU A 268 -8.70 -5.15 -0.49
C LEU A 268 -9.47 -4.41 -1.58
N ALA A 269 -10.37 -3.49 -1.21
CA ALA A 269 -11.14 -2.70 -2.17
C ALA A 269 -10.24 -1.87 -3.09
N VAL A 270 -9.28 -1.13 -2.52
CA VAL A 270 -8.31 -0.33 -3.30
C VAL A 270 -7.47 -1.22 -4.20
N PHE A 271 -6.98 -2.37 -3.69
CA PHE A 271 -6.22 -3.32 -4.49
C PHE A 271 -7.06 -3.87 -5.67
N LEU A 272 -8.28 -4.33 -5.42
CA LEU A 272 -9.15 -4.91 -6.46
C LEU A 272 -9.50 -3.89 -7.56
N VAL A 273 -9.69 -2.62 -7.21
CA VAL A 273 -9.96 -1.56 -8.18
C VAL A 273 -8.73 -1.25 -9.04
N LEU A 274 -7.55 -1.21 -8.43
CA LEU A 274 -6.33 -0.74 -9.09
C LEU A 274 -5.44 -1.86 -9.64
N GLN A 275 -5.68 -3.15 -9.32
CA GLN A 275 -4.86 -4.29 -9.77
C GLN A 275 -4.71 -4.38 -11.31
N ARG A 276 -5.73 -3.95 -12.07
CA ARG A 276 -5.68 -3.94 -13.54
C ARG A 276 -4.54 -3.08 -14.10
N PHE A 277 -4.15 -2.03 -13.38
CA PHE A 277 -3.05 -1.15 -13.80
C PHE A 277 -1.67 -1.77 -13.50
N PHE A 278 -1.57 -2.63 -12.48
CA PHE A 278 -0.33 -3.36 -12.18
C PHE A 278 0.03 -4.38 -13.25
N THR A 279 -0.96 -5.13 -13.74
CA THR A 279 -0.72 -6.17 -14.74
C THR A 279 -0.25 -5.59 -16.08
N GLN A 280 -0.68 -4.37 -16.43
CA GLN A 280 -0.26 -3.69 -17.65
C GLN A 280 1.18 -3.16 -17.58
N GLY A 281 1.62 -2.69 -16.40
CA GLY A 281 2.98 -2.18 -16.20
C GLY A 281 4.06 -3.27 -16.28
N ILE A 282 3.78 -4.46 -15.77
CA ILE A 282 4.72 -5.60 -15.79
C ILE A 282 4.84 -6.19 -17.21
N ALA A 283 3.76 -6.20 -17.98
CA ALA A 283 3.77 -6.70 -19.34
C ALA A 283 4.66 -5.88 -20.29
N MET A 284 4.76 -4.56 -20.06
CA MET A 284 5.60 -3.66 -20.87
C MET A 284 7.11 -3.82 -20.60
N THR A 285 7.49 -4.28 -19.40
CA THR A 285 8.90 -4.53 -19.07
C THR A 285 9.38 -5.92 -19.52
N GLY A 286 8.48 -6.87 -19.74
CA GLY A 286 8.80 -8.25 -20.15
C GLY A 286 9.00 -8.47 -21.66
N LEU A 287 8.75 -7.46 -22.52
CA LEU A 287 8.86 -7.57 -23.98
C LEU A 287 10.20 -7.03 -24.55
N LYS A 288 11.18 -6.72 -23.72
CA LYS A 288 12.54 -6.38 -24.11
C LYS A 288 13.50 -7.51 -23.74
N GLY A 289 13.26 -8.71 -24.31
CA GLY A 289 14.16 -9.84 -24.26
C GLY A 289 14.09 -10.61 -25.56
#